data_a8511f8f8869bc5ae27e1287817d7cdb
#
_entry.id   a8511f8f8869bc5ae27e1287817d7cdb
#
_cell.length_a   1.000
_cell.length_b   1.000
_cell.length_c   1.000
_cell.angle_alpha   90.00
_cell.angle_beta   90.00
_cell.angle_gamma   90.00
#
_symmetry.space_group_name_H-M   'P 1'
#
loop_
_entity.id
_entity.type
_entity.pdbx_description
1 polymer ?
#
loop_
_entity_poly.entity_id
_entity_poly.type
_entity_poly.pdbx_seq_one_letter_code
_entity_poly.pdbx_strand_id
1 'polypeptide(L)'
;MKIVRDIIRPVVVLVVITLVVSAALALTYQFTKPEEGASGPDMDLIETAGKEAMPEADGFTQLDQTTEGAVYMFRANNGAGILIQGETSGYDGPISFLIGFDAQGAITGMKVLSHTETPGLGGNIETKEFTDRFIGK
;
A
#
# COMPACT_ATOMS: atom_id res chain seq x y z
N MET A 1 -26.18 -37.49 35.74
CA MET A 1 -26.48 -37.36 34.30
C MET A 1 -27.11 -36.02 33.90
N LYS A 2 -27.96 -35.38 34.70
CA LYS A 2 -28.52 -34.04 34.36
C LYS A 2 -27.46 -32.95 34.29
N ILE A 3 -26.53 -32.85 35.22
CA ILE A 3 -25.47 -31.82 35.31
C ILE A 3 -24.57 -31.82 34.05
N VAL A 4 -24.20 -33.01 33.56
CA VAL A 4 -23.36 -33.16 32.37
C VAL A 4 -24.09 -32.61 31.12
N ARG A 5 -25.38 -32.89 30.98
CA ARG A 5 -26.21 -32.42 29.88
C ARG A 5 -26.44 -30.93 29.93
N ASP A 6 -26.58 -30.35 31.13
CA ASP A 6 -26.85 -28.93 31.34
C ASP A 6 -25.57 -28.06 31.11
N ILE A 7 -24.39 -28.69 31.24
CA ILE A 7 -23.09 -28.00 30.90
C ILE A 7 -22.72 -28.25 29.44
N ILE A 8 -22.85 -29.48 28.94
CA ILE A 8 -22.44 -29.80 27.57
C ILE A 8 -23.26 -29.04 26.52
N ARG A 9 -24.58 -28.94 26.76
CA ARG A 9 -25.48 -28.30 25.79
C ARG A 9 -25.11 -26.83 25.49
N PRO A 10 -24.89 -25.92 26.45
CA PRO A 10 -24.47 -24.57 26.17
C PRO A 10 -23.05 -24.50 25.57
N VAL A 11 -22.14 -25.38 25.97
CA VAL A 11 -20.79 -25.46 25.40
C VAL A 11 -20.85 -25.85 23.92
N VAL A 12 -21.62 -26.85 23.55
CA VAL A 12 -21.79 -27.25 22.14
C VAL A 12 -22.42 -26.14 21.33
N VAL A 13 -23.45 -25.46 21.85
CA VAL A 13 -24.05 -24.30 21.17
C VAL A 13 -23.05 -23.19 20.95
N LEU A 14 -22.23 -22.88 21.94
CA LEU A 14 -21.20 -21.86 21.83
C LEU A 14 -20.16 -22.22 20.77
N VAL A 15 -19.68 -23.46 20.76
CA VAL A 15 -18.73 -23.97 19.76
C VAL A 15 -19.32 -23.89 18.34
N VAL A 16 -20.57 -24.26 18.17
CA VAL A 16 -21.24 -24.19 16.86
C VAL A 16 -21.37 -22.74 16.39
N ILE A 17 -21.76 -21.82 17.27
CA ILE A 17 -21.86 -20.39 16.92
C ILE A 17 -20.50 -19.83 16.54
N THR A 18 -19.46 -20.11 17.30
CA THR A 18 -18.10 -19.62 16.98
C THR A 18 -17.59 -20.18 15.66
N LEU A 19 -17.84 -21.45 15.36
CA LEU A 19 -17.48 -22.04 14.06
C LEU A 19 -18.22 -21.38 12.89
N VAL A 20 -19.53 -21.18 13.04
CA VAL A 20 -20.34 -20.53 11.99
C VAL A 20 -19.88 -19.10 11.75
N VAL A 21 -19.66 -18.30 12.81
CA VAL A 21 -19.19 -16.91 12.69
C VAL A 21 -17.79 -16.87 12.10
N SER A 22 -16.87 -17.72 12.55
CA SER A 22 -15.52 -17.78 11.99
C SER A 22 -15.51 -18.19 10.52
N ALA A 23 -16.34 -19.13 10.12
CA ALA A 23 -16.49 -19.53 8.72
C ALA A 23 -17.08 -18.39 7.87
N ALA A 24 -18.09 -17.69 8.38
CA ALA A 24 -18.68 -16.53 7.70
C ALA A 24 -17.65 -15.41 7.53
N LEU A 25 -16.87 -15.10 8.56
CA LEU A 25 -15.79 -14.09 8.47
C LEU A 25 -14.70 -14.52 7.50
N ALA A 26 -14.29 -15.79 7.49
CA ALA A 26 -13.29 -16.32 6.56
C ALA A 26 -13.77 -16.22 5.11
N LEU A 27 -15.03 -16.54 4.84
CA LEU A 27 -15.64 -16.38 3.52
C LEU A 27 -15.70 -14.91 3.12
N THR A 28 -16.19 -14.04 3.99
CA THR A 28 -16.24 -12.60 3.73
C THR A 28 -14.84 -12.05 3.42
N TYR A 29 -13.83 -12.46 4.19
CA TYR A 29 -12.45 -12.06 3.94
C TYR A 29 -11.95 -12.48 2.56
N GLN A 30 -12.27 -13.69 2.09
CA GLN A 30 -11.87 -14.13 0.74
C GLN A 30 -12.52 -13.30 -0.38
N PHE A 31 -13.76 -12.84 -0.18
CA PHE A 31 -14.44 -11.98 -1.16
C PHE A 31 -14.06 -10.50 -1.07
N THR A 32 -13.59 -10.06 0.09
CA THR A 32 -13.27 -8.65 0.35
C THR A 32 -11.75 -8.40 0.34
N LYS A 33 -10.93 -9.47 0.35
CA LYS A 33 -9.49 -9.33 0.27
C LYS A 33 -9.14 -8.51 -0.98
N PRO A 34 -8.53 -7.32 -0.84
CA PRO A 34 -7.96 -6.63 -1.99
C PRO A 34 -6.97 -7.58 -2.67
N GLU A 35 -7.05 -7.72 -3.97
CA GLU A 35 -6.05 -8.49 -4.72
C GLU A 35 -4.70 -7.77 -4.64
N GLU A 36 -3.98 -8.01 -3.55
CA GLU A 36 -2.57 -7.63 -3.46
C GLU A 36 -1.81 -8.41 -4.53
N GLY A 37 -1.55 -7.76 -5.66
CA GLY A 37 -0.68 -8.27 -6.71
C GLY A 37 -1.33 -8.91 -7.94
N ALA A 38 -2.66 -8.95 -8.07
CA ALA A 38 -3.31 -9.51 -9.28
C ALA A 38 -3.61 -8.46 -10.37
N SER A 39 -3.67 -7.19 -10.02
CA SER A 39 -3.65 -6.09 -10.99
C SER A 39 -2.26 -5.47 -10.93
N GLY A 40 -1.60 -5.35 -12.07
CA GLY A 40 -0.37 -4.57 -12.18
C GLY A 40 -0.57 -3.13 -11.67
N PRO A 41 0.47 -2.30 -11.68
CA PRO A 41 0.35 -0.92 -11.19
C PRO A 41 -0.75 -0.19 -11.95
N ASP A 42 -1.52 0.63 -11.26
CA ASP A 42 -2.49 1.54 -11.88
C ASP A 42 -1.71 2.61 -12.65
N MET A 43 -1.56 2.42 -13.96
CA MET A 43 -0.77 3.28 -14.81
C MET A 43 -1.32 4.71 -14.89
N ASP A 44 -2.64 4.90 -14.77
CA ASP A 44 -3.24 6.24 -14.76
C ASP A 44 -2.85 6.99 -13.47
N LEU A 45 -2.87 6.28 -12.34
CA LEU A 45 -2.39 6.82 -11.06
C LEU A 45 -0.88 7.10 -11.13
N ILE A 46 -0.08 6.18 -11.67
CA ILE A 46 1.37 6.35 -11.82
C ILE A 46 1.71 7.54 -12.71
N GLU A 47 1.00 7.72 -13.82
CA GLU A 47 1.22 8.87 -14.72
C GLU A 47 0.91 10.20 -14.02
N THR A 48 -0.19 10.26 -13.27
CA THR A 48 -0.61 11.49 -12.60
C THR A 48 0.29 11.81 -11.41
N ALA A 49 0.44 10.88 -10.47
CA ALA A 49 1.25 11.06 -9.26
C ALA A 49 2.75 11.06 -9.56
N GLY A 50 3.18 10.33 -10.58
CA GLY A 50 4.57 10.29 -11.03
C GLY A 50 5.06 11.63 -11.55
N LYS A 51 4.21 12.38 -12.25
CA LYS A 51 4.54 13.76 -12.69
C LYS A 51 4.68 14.74 -11.53
N GLU A 52 4.03 14.48 -10.38
CA GLU A 52 4.29 15.28 -9.17
C GLU A 52 5.65 14.94 -8.53
N ALA A 53 6.07 13.67 -8.58
CA ALA A 53 7.35 13.21 -8.05
C ALA A 53 8.51 13.47 -9.03
N MET A 54 8.23 13.52 -10.33
CA MET A 54 9.20 13.76 -11.41
C MET A 54 8.59 14.68 -12.49
N PRO A 55 8.55 15.99 -12.28
CA PRO A 55 7.89 16.93 -13.21
C PRO A 55 8.49 16.95 -14.63
N GLU A 56 9.75 16.57 -14.77
CA GLU A 56 10.46 16.56 -16.06
C GLU A 56 10.14 15.31 -16.90
N ALA A 57 9.46 14.28 -16.34
CA ALA A 57 9.11 13.09 -17.07
C ALA A 57 7.95 13.35 -18.04
N ASP A 58 8.03 12.79 -19.24
CA ASP A 58 6.98 12.86 -20.27
C ASP A 58 5.99 11.69 -20.19
N GLY A 59 6.34 10.62 -19.46
CA GLY A 59 5.56 9.43 -19.23
C GLY A 59 6.40 8.35 -18.58
N PHE A 60 5.78 7.25 -18.19
CA PHE A 60 6.45 6.18 -17.45
C PHE A 60 6.22 4.81 -18.10
N THR A 61 7.27 4.00 -18.19
CA THR A 61 7.21 2.60 -18.60
C THR A 61 7.67 1.72 -17.45
N GLN A 62 6.83 0.72 -17.11
CA GLN A 62 7.15 -0.23 -16.06
C GLN A 62 8.39 -1.06 -16.43
N LEU A 63 9.25 -1.30 -15.45
CA LEU A 63 10.40 -2.19 -15.56
C LEU A 63 10.04 -3.57 -15.01
N ASP A 64 10.48 -4.63 -15.69
CA ASP A 64 10.30 -6.01 -15.24
C ASP A 64 11.17 -6.38 -14.03
N GLN A 65 12.15 -5.54 -13.71
CA GLN A 65 13.06 -5.72 -12.58
C GLN A 65 12.65 -4.81 -11.43
N THR A 66 12.59 -5.37 -10.23
CA THR A 66 12.40 -4.64 -8.97
C THR A 66 13.61 -4.83 -8.08
N THR A 67 13.85 -3.87 -7.20
CA THR A 67 14.88 -3.91 -6.16
C THR A 67 14.25 -4.20 -4.81
N GLU A 68 15.00 -4.67 -3.85
CA GLU A 68 14.53 -4.89 -2.48
C GLU A 68 13.93 -3.60 -1.91
N GLY A 69 12.69 -3.68 -1.41
CA GLY A 69 11.93 -2.53 -0.91
C GLY A 69 11.09 -1.79 -1.95
N ALA A 70 11.24 -2.10 -3.24
CA ALA A 70 10.38 -1.56 -4.30
C ALA A 70 9.23 -2.53 -4.62
N VAL A 71 8.01 -2.01 -4.72
CA VAL A 71 6.84 -2.77 -5.20
C VAL A 71 6.86 -2.78 -6.74
N TYR A 72 7.04 -1.60 -7.34
CA TYR A 72 7.19 -1.43 -8.78
C TYR A 72 8.27 -0.39 -9.08
N MET A 73 8.88 -0.52 -10.25
CA MET A 73 9.84 0.45 -10.79
C MET A 73 9.41 0.87 -12.20
N PHE A 74 9.57 2.15 -12.49
CA PHE A 74 9.25 2.73 -13.79
C PHE A 74 10.40 3.58 -14.28
N ARG A 75 10.61 3.58 -15.59
CA ARG A 75 11.56 4.48 -16.26
C ARG A 75 10.80 5.62 -16.88
N ALA A 76 11.28 6.84 -16.73
CA ALA A 76 10.80 7.98 -17.50
C ALA A 76 11.13 7.79 -19.00
N ASN A 77 10.14 7.97 -19.88
CA ASN A 77 10.27 7.66 -21.31
C ASN A 77 11.29 8.60 -22.00
N ASN A 78 11.42 9.82 -21.50
CA ASN A 78 12.42 10.79 -21.97
C ASN A 78 13.82 10.61 -21.34
N GLY A 79 14.01 9.60 -20.50
CA GLY A 79 15.28 9.33 -19.82
C GLY A 79 15.59 10.25 -18.63
N ALA A 80 14.61 11.03 -18.14
CA ALA A 80 14.78 11.93 -16.98
C ALA A 80 15.21 11.19 -15.70
N GLY A 81 14.83 9.89 -15.58
CA GLY A 81 15.24 9.10 -14.44
C GLY A 81 14.37 7.87 -14.22
N ILE A 82 14.26 7.48 -12.94
CA ILE A 82 13.51 6.29 -12.50
C ILE A 82 12.52 6.72 -11.42
N LEU A 83 11.30 6.21 -11.51
CA LEU A 83 10.27 6.34 -10.50
C LEU A 83 10.12 5.00 -9.77
N ILE A 84 10.14 5.01 -8.45
CA ILE A 84 10.01 3.82 -7.61
C ILE A 84 8.75 3.93 -6.79
N GLN A 85 7.89 2.93 -6.88
CA GLN A 85 6.79 2.72 -5.94
C GLN A 85 7.27 1.83 -4.81
N GLY A 86 7.18 2.33 -3.60
CA GLY A 86 7.49 1.61 -2.37
C GLY A 86 6.31 1.52 -1.43
N GLU A 87 6.43 0.61 -0.48
CA GLU A 87 5.51 0.49 0.64
C GLU A 87 6.29 0.34 1.94
N THR A 88 5.83 0.98 2.99
CA THR A 88 6.39 0.84 4.34
C THR A 88 5.28 0.74 5.37
N SER A 89 5.59 0.14 6.52
CA SER A 89 4.65 0.11 7.65
C SER A 89 4.59 1.47 8.32
N GLY A 90 3.39 2.05 8.39
CA GLY A 90 3.08 3.20 9.22
C GLY A 90 2.67 2.80 10.64
N TYR A 91 2.06 3.74 11.38
CA TYR A 91 1.49 3.48 12.70
C TYR A 91 0.13 2.80 12.62
N ASP A 92 -0.76 3.26 11.73
CA ASP A 92 -2.14 2.77 11.58
C ASP A 92 -2.32 1.89 10.32
N GLY A 93 -1.24 1.54 9.64
CA GLY A 93 -1.29 0.67 8.47
C GLY A 93 -0.17 0.91 7.47
N PRO A 94 -0.25 0.28 6.29
CA PRO A 94 0.74 0.47 5.24
C PRO A 94 0.64 1.89 4.64
N ILE A 95 1.80 2.42 4.26
CA ILE A 95 1.96 3.68 3.54
C ILE A 95 2.57 3.35 2.18
N SER A 96 1.85 3.62 1.10
CA SER A 96 2.34 3.48 -0.27
C SER A 96 2.76 4.84 -0.82
N PHE A 97 3.89 4.89 -1.51
CA PHE A 97 4.48 6.13 -2.00
C PHE A 97 5.22 5.94 -3.32
N LEU A 98 5.42 7.05 -4.03
CA LEU A 98 6.31 7.17 -5.19
C LEU A 98 7.49 8.07 -4.85
N ILE A 99 8.68 7.69 -5.30
CA ILE A 99 9.88 8.52 -5.25
C ILE A 99 10.50 8.57 -6.65
N GLY A 100 10.73 9.78 -7.15
CA GLY A 100 11.47 10.00 -8.38
C GLY A 100 12.96 10.18 -8.12
N PHE A 101 13.80 9.59 -8.95
CA PHE A 101 15.26 9.74 -8.95
C PHE A 101 15.71 10.18 -10.31
N ASP A 102 16.57 11.20 -10.38
CA ASP A 102 17.22 11.61 -11.61
C ASP A 102 18.31 10.62 -12.06
N ALA A 103 18.95 10.92 -13.19
CA ALA A 103 20.03 10.08 -13.73
C ALA A 103 21.30 10.06 -12.85
N GLN A 104 21.43 10.98 -11.90
CA GLN A 104 22.53 11.08 -10.94
C GLN A 104 22.19 10.36 -9.62
N GLY A 105 20.95 9.91 -9.46
CA GLY A 105 20.45 9.23 -8.26
C GLY A 105 19.96 10.19 -7.17
N ALA A 106 19.82 11.49 -7.48
CA ALA A 106 19.21 12.42 -6.55
C ALA A 106 17.68 12.37 -6.61
N ILE A 107 17.02 12.54 -5.46
CA ILE A 107 15.56 12.54 -5.37
C ILE A 107 14.99 13.80 -6.03
N THR A 108 14.14 13.62 -7.05
CA THR A 108 13.46 14.72 -7.75
C THR A 108 12.17 15.13 -7.04
N GLY A 109 11.52 14.18 -6.36
CA GLY A 109 10.32 14.41 -5.61
C GLY A 109 9.77 13.13 -4.99
N MET A 110 8.77 13.30 -4.12
CA MET A 110 8.08 12.22 -3.45
C MET A 110 6.57 12.50 -3.43
N LYS A 111 5.76 11.48 -3.66
CA LYS A 111 4.31 11.54 -3.56
C LYS A 111 3.79 10.35 -2.75
N VAL A 112 3.01 10.61 -1.72
CA VAL A 112 2.27 9.57 -1.01
C VAL A 112 1.04 9.20 -1.83
N LEU A 113 0.83 7.91 -2.09
CA LEU A 113 -0.29 7.39 -2.86
C LEU A 113 -1.47 7.02 -1.98
N SER A 114 -1.19 6.35 -0.86
CA SER A 114 -2.22 5.95 0.11
C SER A 114 -1.63 5.74 1.50
N HIS A 115 -2.43 6.00 2.50
CA HIS A 115 -2.16 5.68 3.91
C HIS A 115 -3.46 5.66 4.72
N THR A 116 -3.40 5.11 5.93
CA THR A 116 -4.51 5.10 6.90
C THR A 116 -4.18 5.93 8.15
N GLU A 117 -3.09 6.71 8.10
CA GLU A 117 -2.62 7.52 9.23
C GLU A 117 -3.64 8.59 9.67
N THR A 118 -3.63 8.91 10.95
CA THR A 118 -4.55 9.89 11.55
C THR A 118 -4.32 11.30 10.97
N PRO A 119 -5.37 11.98 10.46
CA PRO A 119 -5.27 13.36 9.98
C PRO A 119 -4.71 14.32 11.03
N GLY A 120 -3.80 15.21 10.62
CA GLY A 120 -3.16 16.17 11.50
C GLY A 120 -2.06 15.60 12.41
N LEU A 121 -1.82 14.29 12.35
CA LEU A 121 -0.73 13.60 13.04
C LEU A 121 0.15 12.89 12.00
N GLY A 122 -0.02 11.57 11.81
CA GLY A 122 0.69 10.80 10.81
C GLY A 122 0.35 11.21 9.37
N GLY A 123 -0.88 11.67 9.10
CA GLY A 123 -1.31 12.17 7.79
C GLY A 123 -0.54 13.38 7.26
N ASN A 124 0.28 14.04 8.09
CA ASN A 124 1.15 15.14 7.64
C ASN A 124 2.24 14.69 6.63
N ILE A 125 2.43 13.38 6.45
CA ILE A 125 3.34 12.82 5.43
C ILE A 125 2.97 13.20 3.99
N GLU A 126 1.71 13.55 3.73
CA GLU A 126 1.24 14.01 2.41
C GLU A 126 1.60 15.48 2.13
N THR A 127 1.97 16.25 3.15
CA THR A 127 2.21 17.67 2.99
C THR A 127 3.50 17.94 2.20
N LYS A 128 3.47 18.99 1.38
CA LYS A 128 4.69 19.43 0.65
C LYS A 128 5.83 19.73 1.60
N GLU A 129 5.56 20.28 2.77
CA GLU A 129 6.57 20.55 3.78
C GLU A 129 7.32 19.27 4.22
N PHE A 130 6.65 18.13 4.25
CA PHE A 130 7.26 16.84 4.55
C PHE A 130 8.01 16.28 3.33
N THR A 131 7.34 16.20 2.18
CA THR A 131 7.89 15.55 0.98
C THR A 131 9.05 16.32 0.38
N ASP A 132 9.04 17.65 0.41
CA ASP A 132 10.13 18.50 -0.12
C ASP A 132 11.46 18.32 0.65
N ARG A 133 11.43 17.77 1.87
CA ARG A 133 12.66 17.48 2.65
C ARG A 133 13.58 16.44 2.01
N PHE A 134 13.04 15.62 1.13
CA PHE A 134 13.77 14.55 0.46
C PHE A 134 14.39 14.99 -0.86
N ILE A 135 13.92 16.09 -1.46
CA ILE A 135 14.41 16.58 -2.76
C ILE A 135 15.89 16.90 -2.69
N GLY A 136 16.65 16.40 -3.67
CA GLY A 136 18.10 16.62 -3.81
C GLY A 136 18.96 15.82 -2.83
N LYS A 137 18.38 14.83 -2.17
CA LYS A 137 19.13 13.90 -1.30
C LYS A 137 19.70 12.75 -2.09
#